data_c35c4e15616c8bf89eae01c343842d61
#
_entry.id   c35c4e15616c8bf89eae01c343842d61
#
_cell.length_a   1.000
_cell.length_b   1.000
_cell.length_c   1.000
_cell.angle_alpha   90.00
_cell.angle_beta   90.00
_cell.angle_gamma   90.00
#
_symmetry.space_group_name_H-M   'P 1'
#
loop_
_entity.id
_entity.type
_entity.pdbx_description
1 polymer ?
#
loop_
_entity_poly.entity_id
_entity_poly.type
_entity_poly.pdbx_seq_one_letter_code
_entity_poly.pdbx_strand_id
1 'polypeptide(L)'
;PLTEGSSVPLEDILSEQHFTKPPPRYTEASLVKTLEEYGIGRPSTYSSIIQTLIYKAYALLESRAFRPTDVGRLVNRFLTAHFEHYVDYDFTAKLEDELDSVARGEEPWTVLMEKFWKEFKATLDEKSDEVNRSEGTGQRDLGIDPVSGKPVSVRMGKYGAFAQIGSKDDEDKPKFASLRPEQSIFTLELPAALKLFELPKNLGELEDKPVMVAIGQFGPYVKHGDTFASIPKEIDPYEIE
;
A
#
# COMPACT_ATOMS: atom_id res chain seq x y z
N PRO A 1 -36.55 -9.78 -47.65
CA PRO A 1 -35.45 -8.91 -48.04
C PRO A 1 -35.97 -7.48 -48.20
N LEU A 2 -35.30 -6.51 -47.57
CA LEU A 2 -35.59 -5.08 -47.74
C LEU A 2 -35.07 -4.62 -49.09
N THR A 3 -35.81 -3.80 -49.80
CA THR A 3 -35.41 -3.14 -51.02
C THR A 3 -35.10 -1.68 -50.75
N GLU A 4 -34.24 -1.07 -51.57
CA GLU A 4 -33.92 0.35 -51.45
C GLU A 4 -35.17 1.19 -51.61
N GLY A 5 -35.40 2.13 -50.64
CA GLY A 5 -36.59 2.96 -50.58
C GLY A 5 -37.77 2.37 -49.77
N SER A 6 -37.60 1.15 -49.20
CA SER A 6 -38.64 0.58 -48.33
C SER A 6 -38.74 1.40 -47.02
N SER A 7 -39.96 1.74 -46.60
CA SER A 7 -40.24 2.34 -45.30
C SER A 7 -40.23 1.26 -44.23
N VAL A 8 -39.35 1.44 -43.21
CA VAL A 8 -39.24 0.55 -42.05
C VAL A 8 -39.77 1.29 -40.83
N PRO A 9 -40.77 0.74 -40.12
CA PRO A 9 -41.22 1.35 -38.88
C PRO A 9 -40.16 1.25 -37.80
N LEU A 10 -39.94 2.34 -37.08
CA LEU A 10 -39.09 2.34 -35.89
C LEU A 10 -39.93 1.74 -34.74
N GLU A 11 -39.48 0.62 -34.17
CA GLU A 11 -40.17 -0.02 -33.05
C GLU A 11 -39.69 0.51 -31.71
N ASP A 12 -38.35 0.70 -31.57
CA ASP A 12 -37.78 1.20 -30.32
C ASP A 12 -36.36 1.81 -30.55
N ILE A 13 -35.95 2.68 -29.65
CA ILE A 13 -34.58 3.23 -29.61
C ILE A 13 -33.97 2.82 -28.27
N LEU A 14 -33.06 1.85 -28.30
CA LEU A 14 -32.31 1.42 -27.13
C LEU A 14 -31.06 2.30 -26.97
N SER A 15 -30.99 2.98 -25.83
CA SER A 15 -29.81 3.76 -25.44
C SER A 15 -29.00 2.99 -24.41
N GLU A 16 -27.79 2.61 -24.77
CA GLU A 16 -26.87 1.89 -23.87
C GLU A 16 -25.67 2.76 -23.54
N GLN A 17 -25.33 2.82 -22.25
CA GLN A 17 -24.13 3.49 -21.79
C GLN A 17 -22.97 2.50 -21.74
N HIS A 18 -21.88 2.83 -22.43
CA HIS A 18 -20.64 2.05 -22.41
C HIS A 18 -19.51 2.87 -21.82
N PHE A 19 -18.65 2.21 -21.03
CA PHE A 19 -17.45 2.81 -20.45
C PHE A 19 -16.19 2.12 -21.00
N THR A 20 -15.16 2.91 -21.28
CA THR A 20 -13.83 2.36 -21.57
C THR A 20 -13.30 1.65 -20.34
N LYS A 21 -12.61 0.53 -20.55
CA LYS A 21 -11.95 -0.20 -19.47
C LYS A 21 -10.53 0.36 -19.28
N PRO A 22 -10.05 0.50 -18.03
CA PRO A 22 -8.66 0.84 -17.77
C PRO A 22 -7.73 -0.28 -18.29
N PRO A 23 -6.42 0.03 -18.50
CA PRO A 23 -5.45 -1.02 -18.79
C PRO A 23 -5.48 -2.13 -17.73
N PRO A 24 -5.28 -3.39 -18.13
CA PRO A 24 -5.24 -4.50 -17.18
C PRO A 24 -4.05 -4.34 -16.22
N ARG A 25 -4.17 -4.90 -15.02
CA ARG A 25 -3.04 -4.97 -14.09
C ARG A 25 -1.97 -5.91 -14.63
N TYR A 26 -0.72 -5.64 -14.27
CA TYR A 26 0.38 -6.52 -14.62
C TYR A 26 0.20 -7.90 -13.99
N THR A 27 0.42 -8.93 -14.79
CA THR A 27 0.73 -10.29 -14.36
C THR A 27 2.25 -10.44 -14.29
N GLU A 28 2.77 -11.53 -13.72
CA GLU A 28 4.22 -11.80 -13.74
C GLU A 28 4.77 -11.77 -15.17
N ALA A 29 4.10 -12.44 -16.11
CA ALA A 29 4.53 -12.48 -17.50
C ALA A 29 4.49 -11.11 -18.20
N SER A 30 3.42 -10.32 -18.01
CA SER A 30 3.34 -8.99 -18.62
C SER A 30 4.29 -7.99 -17.97
N LEU A 31 4.59 -8.15 -16.67
CA LEU A 31 5.60 -7.32 -16.00
C LEU A 31 7.00 -7.61 -16.54
N VAL A 32 7.38 -8.89 -16.67
CA VAL A 32 8.67 -9.28 -17.28
C VAL A 32 8.81 -8.73 -18.68
N LYS A 33 7.76 -8.88 -19.51
CA LYS A 33 7.76 -8.32 -20.86
C LYS A 33 7.99 -6.82 -20.89
N THR A 34 7.32 -6.08 -20.00
CA THR A 34 7.49 -4.63 -19.90
C THR A 34 8.89 -4.24 -19.40
N LEU A 35 9.44 -4.96 -18.41
CA LEU A 35 10.82 -4.76 -17.96
C LEU A 35 11.82 -4.96 -19.10
N GLU A 36 11.64 -6.01 -19.92
CA GLU A 36 12.46 -6.29 -21.09
C GLU A 36 12.34 -5.18 -22.15
N GLU A 37 11.12 -4.71 -22.43
CA GLU A 37 10.87 -3.60 -23.37
C GLU A 37 11.57 -2.30 -22.95
N TYR A 38 11.67 -2.03 -21.65
CA TYR A 38 12.37 -0.87 -21.09
C TYR A 38 13.88 -1.11 -20.86
N GLY A 39 14.41 -2.30 -21.09
CA GLY A 39 15.81 -2.63 -20.82
C GLY A 39 16.15 -2.72 -19.32
N ILE A 40 15.15 -2.86 -18.46
CA ILE A 40 15.29 -2.93 -16.99
C ILE A 40 15.42 -4.40 -16.56
N GLY A 41 16.53 -4.73 -15.90
CA GLY A 41 16.84 -6.10 -15.51
C GLY A 41 17.35 -6.95 -16.67
N ARG A 42 17.66 -8.20 -16.37
CA ARG A 42 18.14 -9.21 -17.34
C ARG A 42 17.42 -10.53 -17.03
N PRO A 43 17.45 -11.53 -17.94
CA PRO A 43 16.80 -12.84 -17.72
C PRO A 43 17.12 -13.47 -16.37
N SER A 44 18.34 -13.29 -15.88
CA SER A 44 18.79 -13.80 -14.57
C SER A 44 18.19 -13.05 -13.37
N THR A 45 17.67 -11.83 -13.53
CA THR A 45 17.21 -10.97 -12.44
C THR A 45 15.68 -10.80 -12.39
N TYR A 46 14.93 -11.08 -13.46
CA TYR A 46 13.46 -10.86 -13.47
C TYR A 46 12.74 -11.60 -12.34
N SER A 47 13.10 -12.86 -12.09
CA SER A 47 12.49 -13.63 -11.01
C SER A 47 12.77 -13.03 -9.63
N SER A 48 13.99 -12.57 -9.39
CA SER A 48 14.36 -11.95 -8.10
C SER A 48 13.71 -10.58 -7.89
N ILE A 49 13.50 -9.80 -8.97
CA ILE A 49 12.74 -8.55 -8.93
C ILE A 49 11.31 -8.83 -8.46
N ILE A 50 10.62 -9.77 -9.11
CA ILE A 50 9.25 -10.15 -8.76
C ILE A 50 9.16 -10.66 -7.31
N GLN A 51 10.06 -11.56 -6.91
CA GLN A 51 10.09 -12.07 -5.55
C GLN A 51 10.34 -10.96 -4.52
N THR A 52 11.18 -9.98 -4.84
CA THR A 52 11.45 -8.84 -3.96
C THR A 52 10.20 -7.97 -3.77
N LEU A 53 9.43 -7.71 -4.83
CA LEU A 53 8.18 -6.95 -4.73
C LEU A 53 7.19 -7.62 -3.76
N ILE A 54 7.07 -8.95 -3.83
CA ILE A 54 6.18 -9.73 -2.96
C ILE A 54 6.75 -9.82 -1.54
N TYR A 55 8.04 -10.16 -1.39
CA TYR A 55 8.70 -10.32 -0.09
C TYR A 55 8.71 -9.03 0.73
N LYS A 56 8.94 -7.89 0.07
CA LYS A 56 8.87 -6.56 0.70
C LYS A 56 7.44 -6.07 0.90
N ALA A 57 6.45 -6.87 0.51
CA ALA A 57 5.05 -6.49 0.52
C ALA A 57 4.75 -5.16 -0.21
N TYR A 58 5.52 -4.85 -1.26
CA TYR A 58 5.25 -3.69 -2.10
C TYR A 58 4.06 -3.94 -3.05
N ALA A 59 3.87 -5.18 -3.44
CA ALA A 59 2.71 -5.64 -4.19
C ALA A 59 2.25 -7.02 -3.69
N LEU A 60 0.96 -7.29 -3.82
CA LEU A 60 0.35 -8.60 -3.62
C LEU A 60 -0.01 -9.20 -4.97
N LEU A 61 0.10 -10.52 -5.09
CA LEU A 61 -0.37 -11.26 -6.25
C LEU A 61 -1.77 -11.81 -5.98
N GLU A 62 -2.79 -11.17 -6.54
CA GLU A 62 -4.19 -11.56 -6.40
C GLU A 62 -4.75 -11.97 -7.77
N SER A 63 -5.31 -13.16 -7.88
CA SER A 63 -5.84 -13.68 -9.15
C SER A 63 -4.85 -13.57 -10.31
N ARG A 64 -3.57 -13.87 -10.04
CA ARG A 64 -2.42 -13.77 -10.97
C ARG A 64 -2.08 -12.35 -11.43
N ALA A 65 -2.60 -11.31 -10.81
CA ALA A 65 -2.31 -9.92 -11.12
C ALA A 65 -1.74 -9.18 -9.91
N PHE A 66 -0.78 -8.29 -10.14
CA PHE A 66 -0.18 -7.48 -9.08
C PHE A 66 -1.11 -6.36 -8.63
N ARG A 67 -1.27 -6.24 -7.33
CA ARG A 67 -1.91 -5.08 -6.68
C ARG A 67 -0.90 -4.38 -5.78
N PRO A 68 -0.59 -3.10 -6.02
CA PRO A 68 0.24 -2.33 -5.11
C PRO A 68 -0.40 -2.22 -3.72
N THR A 69 0.39 -2.41 -2.69
CA THR A 69 -0.01 -2.19 -1.30
C THR A 69 0.18 -0.72 -0.89
N ASP A 70 -0.30 -0.35 0.28
CA ASP A 70 -0.01 0.97 0.84
C ASP A 70 1.49 1.18 1.08
N VAL A 71 2.20 0.14 1.52
CA VAL A 71 3.67 0.19 1.67
C VAL A 71 4.34 0.45 0.32
N GLY A 72 3.96 -0.29 -0.73
CA GLY A 72 4.51 -0.10 -2.07
C GLY A 72 4.22 1.29 -2.63
N ARG A 73 3.01 1.80 -2.45
CA ARG A 73 2.62 3.17 -2.86
C ARG A 73 3.40 4.23 -2.11
N LEU A 74 3.58 4.05 -0.80
CA LEU A 74 4.32 4.98 0.05
C LEU A 74 5.79 5.04 -0.36
N VAL A 75 6.45 3.87 -0.50
CA VAL A 75 7.84 3.77 -0.93
C VAL A 75 8.02 4.37 -2.33
N ASN A 76 7.14 4.05 -3.28
CA ASN A 76 7.18 4.61 -4.62
C ASN A 76 7.06 6.13 -4.58
N ARG A 77 6.07 6.67 -3.86
CA ARG A 77 5.86 8.12 -3.71
C ARG A 77 7.10 8.80 -3.11
N PHE A 78 7.67 8.22 -2.06
CA PHE A 78 8.87 8.73 -1.40
C PHE A 78 10.07 8.75 -2.35
N LEU A 79 10.34 7.65 -3.02
CA LEU A 79 11.47 7.55 -3.95
C LEU A 79 11.30 8.48 -5.16
N THR A 80 10.10 8.59 -5.72
CA THR A 80 9.83 9.50 -6.85
C THR A 80 9.98 10.97 -6.42
N ALA A 81 9.63 11.33 -5.18
CA ALA A 81 9.76 12.70 -4.71
C ALA A 81 11.20 13.12 -4.38
N HIS A 82 12.03 12.19 -3.86
CA HIS A 82 13.34 12.53 -3.31
C HIS A 82 14.51 11.91 -4.08
N PHE A 83 14.26 10.88 -4.89
CA PHE A 83 15.26 10.10 -5.63
C PHE A 83 14.81 9.84 -7.08
N GLU A 84 14.12 10.81 -7.70
CA GLU A 84 13.50 10.68 -9.03
C GLU A 84 14.47 10.14 -10.07
N HIS A 85 15.70 10.69 -10.12
CA HIS A 85 16.74 10.23 -11.04
C HIS A 85 17.04 8.73 -10.93
N TYR A 86 17.06 8.16 -9.71
CA TYR A 86 17.40 6.75 -9.47
C TYR A 86 16.24 5.77 -9.70
N VAL A 87 15.01 6.26 -9.76
CA VAL A 87 13.82 5.46 -10.10
C VAL A 87 13.34 5.68 -11.55
N ASP A 88 14.06 6.51 -12.29
CA ASP A 88 13.85 6.72 -13.71
C ASP A 88 14.19 5.45 -14.52
N TYR A 89 13.35 5.16 -15.52
CA TYR A 89 13.51 3.94 -16.33
C TYR A 89 14.76 4.00 -17.21
N ASP A 90 15.04 5.16 -17.80
CA ASP A 90 16.21 5.36 -18.67
C ASP A 90 17.50 5.29 -17.88
N PHE A 91 17.51 5.80 -16.64
CA PHE A 91 18.65 5.66 -15.73
C PHE A 91 18.95 4.19 -15.45
N THR A 92 17.92 3.41 -15.09
CA THR A 92 18.07 1.98 -14.79
C THR A 92 18.55 1.20 -16.01
N ALA A 93 17.97 1.46 -17.19
CA ALA A 93 18.37 0.81 -18.44
C ALA A 93 19.84 1.12 -18.79
N LYS A 94 20.27 2.38 -18.68
CA LYS A 94 21.67 2.77 -18.90
C LYS A 94 22.63 2.10 -17.93
N LEU A 95 22.27 2.02 -16.65
CA LEU A 95 23.11 1.35 -15.65
C LEU A 95 23.27 -0.15 -15.96
N GLU A 96 22.20 -0.82 -16.42
CA GLU A 96 22.28 -2.21 -16.89
C GLU A 96 23.22 -2.36 -18.09
N ASP A 97 23.18 -1.45 -19.05
CA ASP A 97 24.08 -1.46 -20.22
C ASP A 97 25.53 -1.17 -19.83
N GLU A 98 25.78 -0.25 -18.90
CA GLU A 98 27.12 0.02 -18.36
C GLU A 98 27.67 -1.22 -17.61
N LEU A 99 26.81 -1.94 -16.85
CA LEU A 99 27.17 -3.21 -16.20
C LEU A 99 27.49 -4.31 -17.21
N ASP A 100 26.76 -4.38 -18.32
CA ASP A 100 27.07 -5.30 -19.43
C ASP A 100 28.42 -4.99 -20.08
N SER A 101 28.79 -3.70 -20.22
CA SER A 101 30.12 -3.27 -20.70
C SER A 101 31.24 -3.69 -19.74
N VAL A 102 31.02 -3.59 -18.44
CA VAL A 102 31.93 -4.13 -17.42
C VAL A 102 32.05 -5.65 -17.55
N ALA A 103 30.94 -6.37 -17.75
CA ALA A 103 30.97 -7.82 -17.91
C ALA A 103 31.74 -8.27 -19.16
N ARG A 104 31.75 -7.45 -20.23
CA ARG A 104 32.58 -7.68 -21.43
C ARG A 104 34.03 -7.25 -21.28
N GLY A 105 34.41 -6.64 -20.16
CA GLY A 105 35.76 -6.15 -19.89
C GLY A 105 36.12 -4.84 -20.62
N GLU A 106 35.13 -4.09 -21.10
CA GLU A 106 35.29 -2.83 -21.81
C GLU A 106 35.58 -1.65 -20.85
N GLU A 107 35.09 -1.76 -19.62
CA GLU A 107 35.26 -0.75 -18.56
C GLU A 107 35.51 -1.43 -17.20
N PRO A 108 36.42 -0.86 -16.35
CA PRO A 108 36.61 -1.33 -14.99
C PRO A 108 35.35 -1.02 -14.12
N TRP A 109 34.84 -2.02 -13.41
CA TRP A 109 33.69 -1.85 -12.51
C TRP A 109 33.89 -0.76 -11.44
N THR A 110 35.12 -0.51 -11.02
CA THR A 110 35.47 0.51 -10.01
C THR A 110 35.17 1.93 -10.49
N VAL A 111 35.38 2.20 -11.78
CA VAL A 111 35.10 3.52 -12.40
C VAL A 111 33.58 3.78 -12.40
N LEU A 112 32.80 2.79 -12.83
CA LEU A 112 31.35 2.87 -12.81
C LEU A 112 30.81 3.08 -11.39
N MET A 113 31.29 2.30 -10.43
CA MET A 113 30.86 2.39 -9.04
C MET A 113 31.25 3.69 -8.37
N GLU A 114 32.44 4.23 -8.66
CA GLU A 114 32.89 5.52 -8.11
C GLU A 114 31.99 6.67 -8.60
N LYS A 115 31.67 6.68 -9.90
CA LYS A 115 30.77 7.67 -10.51
C LYS A 115 29.38 7.59 -9.85
N PHE A 116 28.80 6.39 -9.83
CA PHE A 116 27.47 6.15 -9.24
C PHE A 116 27.44 6.58 -7.75
N TRP A 117 28.44 6.12 -6.98
CA TRP A 117 28.47 6.39 -5.53
C TRP A 117 28.61 7.87 -5.21
N LYS A 118 29.44 8.61 -5.96
CA LYS A 118 29.66 10.04 -5.74
C LYS A 118 28.35 10.83 -5.87
N GLU A 119 27.57 10.58 -6.93
CA GLU A 119 26.32 11.25 -7.19
C GLU A 119 25.24 10.82 -6.19
N PHE A 120 25.11 9.52 -5.97
CA PHE A 120 24.14 8.96 -5.02
C PHE A 120 24.38 9.44 -3.59
N LYS A 121 25.66 9.44 -3.15
CA LYS A 121 26.00 9.88 -1.80
C LYS A 121 25.69 11.36 -1.58
N ALA A 122 25.94 12.21 -2.55
CA ALA A 122 25.60 13.63 -2.47
C ALA A 122 24.06 13.84 -2.31
N THR A 123 23.28 13.14 -3.12
CA THR A 123 21.81 13.17 -3.00
C THR A 123 21.34 12.64 -1.64
N LEU A 124 21.94 11.53 -1.17
CA LEU A 124 21.58 10.92 0.10
C LEU A 124 21.85 11.86 1.28
N ASP A 125 23.01 12.54 1.29
CA ASP A 125 23.36 13.47 2.36
C ASP A 125 22.41 14.67 2.37
N GLU A 126 22.13 15.27 1.20
CA GLU A 126 21.17 16.36 1.07
C GLU A 126 19.79 15.94 1.61
N LYS A 127 19.25 14.80 1.16
CA LYS A 127 17.92 14.35 1.56
C LYS A 127 17.85 13.88 3.02
N SER A 128 18.94 13.43 3.61
CA SER A 128 18.98 13.07 5.02
C SER A 128 18.77 14.26 5.96
N ASP A 129 19.16 15.46 5.52
CA ASP A 129 19.00 16.69 6.30
C ASP A 129 17.64 17.38 6.03
N GLU A 130 17.09 17.23 4.82
CA GLU A 130 15.88 17.93 4.40
C GLU A 130 14.57 17.17 4.73
N VAL A 131 14.59 15.85 4.64
CA VAL A 131 13.36 15.04 4.64
C VAL A 131 12.89 14.72 6.04
N ASN A 132 11.64 15.08 6.34
CA ASN A 132 11.01 14.76 7.60
C ASN A 132 10.60 13.28 7.70
N ARG A 133 10.78 12.69 8.88
CA ARG A 133 10.39 11.30 9.15
C ARG A 133 8.88 11.05 8.90
N SER A 134 8.04 12.05 9.04
CA SER A 134 6.60 11.97 8.77
C SER A 134 6.29 11.66 7.32
N GLU A 135 7.08 12.16 6.36
CA GLU A 135 6.93 11.89 4.94
C GLU A 135 7.15 10.41 4.62
N GLY A 136 8.19 9.81 5.22
CA GLY A 136 8.47 8.39 5.08
C GLY A 136 7.42 7.45 5.70
N THR A 137 6.59 7.95 6.61
CA THR A 137 5.50 7.17 7.22
C THR A 137 4.13 7.40 6.55
N GLY A 138 4.04 8.36 5.62
CA GLY A 138 2.78 8.72 4.98
C GLY A 138 1.73 9.22 5.95
N GLN A 139 2.15 9.93 6.99
CA GLN A 139 1.24 10.47 7.99
C GLN A 139 0.25 11.43 7.36
N ARG A 140 -1.03 11.26 7.72
CA ARG A 140 -2.13 12.11 7.28
C ARG A 140 -3.04 12.40 8.45
N ASP A 141 -3.35 13.69 8.65
CA ASP A 141 -4.29 14.14 9.66
C ASP A 141 -5.72 13.99 9.13
N LEU A 142 -6.59 13.40 9.93
CA LEU A 142 -7.98 13.10 9.57
C LEU A 142 -8.98 14.09 10.16
N GLY A 143 -8.59 14.80 11.22
CA GLY A 143 -9.43 15.75 11.92
C GLY A 143 -9.34 15.59 13.45
N ILE A 144 -10.40 15.93 14.14
CA ILE A 144 -10.49 15.93 15.60
C ILE A 144 -11.51 14.88 16.06
N ASP A 145 -11.15 14.09 17.05
CA ASP A 145 -12.07 13.20 17.74
C ASP A 145 -13.12 14.03 18.52
N PRO A 146 -14.42 13.90 18.20
CA PRO A 146 -15.47 14.69 18.85
C PRO A 146 -15.65 14.39 20.34
N VAL A 147 -15.15 13.23 20.82
CA VAL A 147 -15.29 12.82 22.22
C VAL A 147 -14.16 13.40 23.09
N SER A 148 -12.92 13.26 22.64
CA SER A 148 -11.75 13.69 23.42
C SER A 148 -11.24 15.08 23.04
N GLY A 149 -11.67 15.65 21.90
CA GLY A 149 -11.13 16.89 21.35
C GLY A 149 -9.69 16.79 20.83
N LYS A 150 -9.13 15.56 20.75
CA LYS A 150 -7.75 15.31 20.35
C LYS A 150 -7.62 15.07 18.83
N PRO A 151 -6.44 15.36 18.23
CA PRO A 151 -6.20 15.10 16.81
C PRO A 151 -6.21 13.60 16.50
N VAL A 152 -6.75 13.27 15.34
CA VAL A 152 -6.76 11.92 14.77
C VAL A 152 -5.89 11.88 13.53
N SER A 153 -4.95 10.97 13.48
CA SER A 153 -4.07 10.77 12.34
C SER A 153 -3.98 9.31 11.94
N VAL A 154 -3.56 9.07 10.71
CA VAL A 154 -3.27 7.74 10.17
C VAL A 154 -1.87 7.73 9.59
N ARG A 155 -1.16 6.61 9.74
CA ARG A 155 0.19 6.44 9.17
C ARG A 155 0.60 4.98 9.10
N MET A 156 1.68 4.72 8.35
CA MET A 156 2.35 3.42 8.33
C MET A 156 3.29 3.29 9.54
N GLY A 157 3.22 2.17 10.23
CA GLY A 157 4.10 1.81 11.34
C GLY A 157 4.87 0.52 11.08
N LYS A 158 5.70 0.13 12.06
CA LYS A 158 6.52 -1.09 11.98
C LYS A 158 5.69 -2.38 11.78
N TYR A 159 4.47 -2.39 12.33
CA TYR A 159 3.58 -3.55 12.31
C TYR A 159 2.37 -3.39 11.37
N GLY A 160 2.43 -2.41 10.47
CA GLY A 160 1.36 -2.10 9.53
C GLY A 160 0.76 -0.71 9.72
N ALA A 161 -0.28 -0.43 8.96
CA ALA A 161 -1.01 0.83 9.03
C ALA A 161 -1.84 0.93 10.31
N PHE A 162 -1.86 2.10 10.93
CA PHE A 162 -2.65 2.35 12.14
C PHE A 162 -3.19 3.78 12.18
N ALA A 163 -4.32 3.94 12.87
CA ALA A 163 -4.87 5.23 13.28
C ALA A 163 -4.42 5.55 14.70
N GLN A 164 -4.25 6.84 15.00
CA GLN A 164 -3.84 7.36 16.31
C GLN A 164 -4.77 8.50 16.73
N ILE A 165 -5.23 8.48 17.98
CA ILE A 165 -5.91 9.61 18.63
C ILE A 165 -4.95 10.20 19.66
N GLY A 166 -4.73 11.50 19.57
CA GLY A 166 -3.82 12.24 20.43
C GLY A 166 -2.36 12.20 19.95
N SER A 167 -1.50 12.92 20.63
CA SER A 167 -0.07 13.04 20.35
C SER A 167 0.78 12.52 21.51
N LYS A 168 2.09 12.48 21.31
CA LYS A 168 3.04 12.15 22.40
C LYS A 168 3.18 13.28 23.42
N ASP A 169 2.80 14.50 23.01
CA ASP A 169 2.91 15.71 23.82
C ASP A 169 1.67 15.96 24.67
N ASP A 170 0.63 15.12 24.52
CA ASP A 170 -0.57 15.18 25.35
C ASP A 170 -0.30 14.59 26.75
N GLU A 171 -1.02 15.08 27.76
CA GLU A 171 -0.94 14.56 29.14
C GLU A 171 -1.30 13.05 29.19
N ASP A 172 -2.32 12.65 28.44
CA ASP A 172 -2.70 11.25 28.29
C ASP A 172 -1.95 10.56 27.13
N LYS A 173 -1.65 9.28 27.34
CA LYS A 173 -1.04 8.47 26.27
C LYS A 173 -1.94 8.39 25.03
N PRO A 174 -1.38 8.55 23.83
CA PRO A 174 -2.15 8.39 22.61
C PRO A 174 -2.73 6.97 22.47
N LYS A 175 -3.93 6.87 21.89
CA LYS A 175 -4.57 5.61 21.56
C LYS A 175 -4.19 5.20 20.15
N PHE A 176 -4.07 3.89 19.91
CA PHE A 176 -3.70 3.32 18.61
C PHE A 176 -4.68 2.22 18.21
N ALA A 177 -5.06 2.19 16.95
CA ALA A 177 -5.87 1.13 16.37
C ALA A 177 -5.32 0.76 14.99
N SER A 178 -5.08 -0.55 14.75
CA SER A 178 -4.65 -1.04 13.43
C SER A 178 -5.77 -0.87 12.41
N LEU A 179 -5.40 -0.54 11.16
CA LEU A 179 -6.34 -0.53 10.06
C LEU A 179 -6.78 -1.96 9.72
N ARG A 180 -8.00 -2.08 9.19
CA ARG A 180 -8.51 -3.32 8.61
C ARG A 180 -7.80 -3.62 7.27
N PRO A 181 -7.75 -4.88 6.82
CA PRO A 181 -7.08 -5.26 5.57
C PRO A 181 -7.60 -4.53 4.33
N GLU A 182 -8.88 -4.17 4.32
CA GLU A 182 -9.54 -3.45 3.22
C GLU A 182 -9.35 -1.93 3.27
N GLN A 183 -8.84 -1.39 4.38
CA GLN A 183 -8.61 0.03 4.57
C GLN A 183 -7.20 0.45 4.14
N SER A 184 -7.08 1.69 3.68
CA SER A 184 -5.82 2.28 3.22
C SER A 184 -5.55 3.59 3.93
N ILE A 185 -4.27 3.85 4.27
CA ILE A 185 -3.84 5.13 4.83
C ILE A 185 -4.15 6.31 3.91
N PHE A 186 -4.27 6.07 2.59
CA PHE A 186 -4.51 7.11 1.59
C PHE A 186 -5.98 7.51 1.47
N THR A 187 -6.91 6.62 1.82
CA THR A 187 -8.35 6.81 1.62
C THR A 187 -9.17 6.78 2.91
N LEU A 188 -8.57 6.41 4.05
CA LEU A 188 -9.27 6.37 5.34
C LEU A 188 -9.76 7.77 5.70
N GLU A 189 -11.02 7.88 6.07
CA GLU A 189 -11.66 9.11 6.56
C GLU A 189 -11.93 9.04 8.06
N LEU A 190 -12.12 10.21 8.68
CA LEU A 190 -12.30 10.35 10.13
C LEU A 190 -13.38 9.42 10.71
N PRO A 191 -14.61 9.31 10.17
CA PRO A 191 -15.63 8.44 10.76
C PRO A 191 -15.21 6.96 10.78
N ALA A 192 -14.58 6.49 9.70
CA ALA A 192 -14.08 5.12 9.61
C ALA A 192 -12.88 4.88 10.53
N ALA A 193 -12.02 5.89 10.74
CA ALA A 193 -10.92 5.82 11.68
C ALA A 193 -11.40 5.75 13.13
N LEU A 194 -12.40 6.55 13.51
CA LEU A 194 -12.97 6.55 14.87
C LEU A 194 -13.61 5.20 15.20
N LYS A 195 -14.28 4.56 14.24
CA LYS A 195 -14.85 3.22 14.41
C LYS A 195 -13.82 2.18 14.85
N LEU A 196 -12.54 2.32 14.45
CA LEU A 196 -11.47 1.39 14.84
C LEU A 196 -11.20 1.41 16.36
N PHE A 197 -11.52 2.51 17.06
CA PHE A 197 -11.31 2.66 18.49
C PHE A 197 -12.49 2.19 19.35
N GLU A 198 -13.56 1.69 18.74
CA GLU A 198 -14.68 1.06 19.46
C GLU A 198 -14.25 -0.28 20.08
N LEU A 199 -13.18 -0.90 19.57
CA LEU A 199 -12.59 -2.09 20.18
C LEU A 199 -11.38 -1.72 21.07
N PRO A 200 -11.18 -2.41 22.21
CA PRO A 200 -11.99 -3.51 22.74
C PRO A 200 -13.36 -3.06 23.27
N LYS A 201 -14.42 -3.83 22.95
CA LYS A 201 -15.80 -3.58 23.35
C LYS A 201 -16.19 -4.55 24.46
N ASN A 202 -16.80 -4.03 25.54
CA ASN A 202 -17.39 -4.86 26.58
C ASN A 202 -18.86 -5.17 26.20
N LEU A 203 -19.19 -6.46 26.08
CA LEU A 203 -20.54 -6.93 25.74
C LEU A 203 -21.42 -7.20 26.97
N GLY A 204 -20.90 -6.99 28.17
CA GLY A 204 -21.59 -7.30 29.40
C GLY A 204 -20.89 -8.38 30.22
N GLU A 205 -21.63 -9.02 31.12
CA GLU A 205 -21.11 -10.04 32.03
C GLU A 205 -21.85 -11.37 31.78
N LEU A 206 -21.09 -12.46 31.78
CA LEU A 206 -21.59 -13.82 31.78
C LEU A 206 -20.92 -14.55 32.96
N GLU A 207 -21.72 -15.16 33.85
CA GLU A 207 -21.21 -15.85 35.05
C GLU A 207 -20.28 -14.99 35.89
N ASP A 208 -20.68 -13.75 36.17
CA ASP A 208 -19.93 -12.74 36.94
C ASP A 208 -18.54 -12.39 36.36
N LYS A 209 -18.32 -12.66 35.07
CA LYS A 209 -17.09 -12.28 34.37
C LYS A 209 -17.38 -11.46 33.11
N PRO A 210 -16.57 -10.44 32.83
CA PRO A 210 -16.77 -9.60 31.64
C PRO A 210 -16.52 -10.38 30.37
N VAL A 211 -17.39 -10.15 29.37
CA VAL A 211 -17.23 -10.64 28.00
C VAL A 211 -16.77 -9.46 27.13
N MET A 212 -15.61 -9.61 26.53
CA MET A 212 -14.98 -8.55 25.72
C MET A 212 -14.69 -9.04 24.32
N VAL A 213 -14.95 -8.19 23.33
CA VAL A 213 -14.48 -8.36 21.93
C VAL A 213 -13.25 -7.51 21.70
N ALA A 214 -12.22 -8.08 21.12
CA ALA A 214 -10.98 -7.37 20.79
C ALA A 214 -10.32 -7.96 19.53
N ILE A 215 -9.33 -7.23 19.00
CA ILE A 215 -8.46 -7.71 17.92
C ILE A 215 -7.06 -7.93 18.49
N GLY A 216 -6.55 -9.13 18.37
CA GLY A 216 -5.22 -9.52 18.81
C GLY A 216 -4.28 -9.89 17.66
N GLN A 217 -3.10 -10.38 18.01
CA GLN A 217 -2.06 -10.78 17.04
C GLN A 217 -2.54 -11.85 16.03
N PHE A 218 -3.48 -12.71 16.48
CA PHE A 218 -4.01 -13.82 15.66
C PHE A 218 -5.39 -13.50 15.04
N GLY A 219 -5.85 -12.25 15.16
CA GLY A 219 -7.14 -11.79 14.63
C GLY A 219 -8.16 -11.47 15.73
N PRO A 220 -9.45 -11.26 15.34
CA PRO A 220 -10.51 -10.96 16.27
C PRO A 220 -10.82 -12.11 17.21
N TYR A 221 -11.12 -11.80 18.46
CA TYR A 221 -11.48 -12.78 19.48
C TYR A 221 -12.48 -12.23 20.48
N VAL A 222 -13.23 -13.14 21.12
CA VAL A 222 -14.01 -12.88 22.32
C VAL A 222 -13.22 -13.40 23.51
N LYS A 223 -13.14 -12.61 24.57
CA LYS A 223 -12.55 -12.98 25.85
C LYS A 223 -13.64 -13.07 26.92
N HIS A 224 -13.69 -14.17 27.66
CA HIS A 224 -14.53 -14.34 28.85
C HIS A 224 -13.66 -14.89 30.00
N GLY A 225 -13.42 -14.07 31.02
CA GLY A 225 -12.46 -14.38 32.06
C GLY A 225 -11.05 -14.65 31.48
N ASP A 226 -10.55 -15.87 31.63
CA ASP A 226 -9.24 -16.32 31.09
C ASP A 226 -9.37 -17.13 29.80
N THR A 227 -10.59 -17.30 29.29
CA THR A 227 -10.86 -18.05 28.06
C THR A 227 -10.93 -17.13 26.86
N PHE A 228 -10.36 -17.58 25.72
CA PHE A 228 -10.35 -16.85 24.45
C PHE A 228 -10.99 -17.73 23.37
N ALA A 229 -11.85 -17.15 22.56
CA ALA A 229 -12.44 -17.80 21.38
C ALA A 229 -12.23 -16.90 20.17
N SER A 230 -11.67 -17.47 19.09
CA SER A 230 -11.51 -16.71 17.83
C SER A 230 -12.88 -16.47 17.20
N ILE A 231 -13.05 -15.26 16.65
CA ILE A 231 -14.24 -14.88 15.90
C ILE A 231 -14.04 -15.33 14.44
N PRO A 232 -15.01 -16.07 13.84
CA PRO A 232 -14.96 -16.44 12.43
C PRO A 232 -14.84 -15.23 11.51
N LYS A 233 -14.17 -15.40 10.35
CA LYS A 233 -13.89 -14.28 9.41
C LYS A 233 -15.14 -13.66 8.81
N GLU A 234 -16.26 -14.40 8.79
CA GLU A 234 -17.55 -13.99 8.28
C GLU A 234 -18.29 -13.03 9.22
N ILE A 235 -17.84 -12.92 10.47
CA ILE A 235 -18.46 -12.06 11.50
C ILE A 235 -17.60 -10.82 11.71
N ASP A 236 -18.19 -9.64 11.53
CA ASP A 236 -17.53 -8.37 11.83
C ASP A 236 -17.47 -8.17 13.35
N PRO A 237 -16.27 -8.11 13.98
CA PRO A 237 -16.14 -7.94 15.42
C PRO A 237 -16.71 -6.62 15.96
N TYR A 238 -16.91 -5.62 15.10
CA TYR A 238 -17.50 -4.33 15.49
C TYR A 238 -19.03 -4.37 15.56
N GLU A 239 -19.65 -5.36 14.90
CA GLU A 239 -21.10 -5.53 14.87
C GLU A 239 -21.64 -6.52 15.93
N ILE A 240 -20.74 -7.11 16.73
CA ILE A 240 -21.14 -8.03 17.80
C ILE A 240 -21.73 -7.23 18.96
N GLU A 241 -22.93 -7.65 19.40
CA GLU A 241 -23.68 -7.09 20.54
C GLU A 241 -23.78 -8.10 21.69
#